data_51686f924d778e9384b1a70d9bc8bc9e
#
_entry.id   51686f924d778e9384b1a70d9bc8bc9e
#
_cell.length_a   1.000
_cell.length_b   1.000
_cell.length_c   1.000
_cell.angle_alpha   90.00
_cell.angle_beta   90.00
_cell.angle_gamma   90.00
#
_symmetry.space_group_name_H-M   'P 1'
#
loop_
_entity.id
_entity.type
_entity.pdbx_description
1 polymer ?
#
loop_
_entity_poly.entity_id
_entity_poly.type
_entity_poly.pdbx_seq_one_letter_code
_entity_poly.pdbx_strand_id
1 'polypeptide(L)'
;MRRVADFSTLNANYVMAELKRAGFQVAFPRRRASHEFIVTLKALRDETGVTAMDVAKRLLDKGFHAPTAYFPLLVPECLLIEPTETESKQTLDAFVAAMKEILEEARRDPQLVKGAPYTTPLRRLDEAHAARDPDLAWKPR
;
A
#
# COMPACT_ATOMS: atom_id res chain seq x y z
N MET A 1 -16.43 -6.66 20.58
CA MET A 1 -16.68 -6.96 19.14
C MET A 1 -17.33 -5.79 18.39
N ARG A 2 -18.52 -5.25 18.77
CA ARG A 2 -19.20 -4.17 18.03
C ARG A 2 -18.31 -2.95 17.79
N ARG A 3 -17.68 -2.39 18.83
CA ARG A 3 -16.76 -1.23 18.70
C ARG A 3 -15.57 -1.46 17.77
N VAL A 4 -15.05 -2.70 17.72
CA VAL A 4 -13.96 -3.08 16.79
C VAL A 4 -14.44 -2.89 15.35
N ALA A 5 -15.60 -3.46 14.99
CA ALA A 5 -16.18 -3.32 13.65
C ALA A 5 -16.52 -1.86 13.30
N ASP A 6 -17.06 -1.10 14.27
CA ASP A 6 -17.41 0.31 14.07
C ASP A 6 -16.15 1.14 13.74
N PHE A 7 -15.04 0.96 14.48
CA PHE A 7 -13.80 1.69 14.26
C PHE A 7 -13.07 1.23 12.98
N SER A 8 -13.02 -0.07 12.68
CA SER A 8 -12.45 -0.55 11.41
C SER A 8 -13.17 0.07 10.22
N THR A 9 -14.52 0.08 10.25
CA THR A 9 -15.33 0.71 9.19
C THR A 9 -15.08 2.22 9.11
N LEU A 10 -15.02 2.91 10.25
CA LEU A 10 -14.74 4.35 10.30
C LEU A 10 -13.37 4.67 9.70
N ASN A 11 -12.31 3.98 10.15
CA ASN A 11 -10.95 4.20 9.72
C ASN A 11 -10.78 3.94 8.21
N ALA A 12 -11.33 2.84 7.69
CA ALA A 12 -11.28 2.53 6.26
C ALA A 12 -11.94 3.62 5.41
N ASN A 13 -13.14 4.07 5.78
CA ASN A 13 -13.84 5.13 5.04
C ASN A 13 -13.15 6.48 5.17
N TYR A 14 -12.54 6.79 6.32
CA TYR A 14 -11.76 8.00 6.53
C TYR A 14 -10.56 8.03 5.59
N VAL A 15 -9.69 7.01 5.64
CA VAL A 15 -8.49 6.93 4.79
C VAL A 15 -8.86 6.93 3.31
N MET A 16 -9.90 6.16 2.92
CA MET A 16 -10.40 6.15 1.55
C MET A 16 -10.81 7.55 1.07
N ALA A 17 -11.51 8.32 1.90
CA ALA A 17 -11.94 9.68 1.57
C ALA A 17 -10.74 10.63 1.42
N GLU A 18 -9.75 10.56 2.32
CA GLU A 18 -8.55 11.39 2.26
C GLU A 18 -7.67 11.05 1.05
N LEU A 19 -7.47 9.76 0.73
CA LEU A 19 -6.74 9.36 -0.47
C LEU A 19 -7.45 9.80 -1.76
N LYS A 20 -8.78 9.75 -1.83
CA LYS A 20 -9.54 10.31 -2.95
C LYS A 20 -9.32 11.82 -3.11
N ARG A 21 -9.32 12.58 -2.00
CA ARG A 21 -9.01 14.04 -2.02
C ARG A 21 -7.57 14.30 -2.48
N ALA A 22 -6.65 13.38 -2.15
CA ALA A 22 -5.26 13.43 -2.59
C ALA A 22 -5.05 13.01 -4.06
N GLY A 23 -6.11 12.65 -4.78
CA GLY A 23 -6.06 12.29 -6.20
C GLY A 23 -5.85 10.82 -6.51
N PHE A 24 -5.88 9.94 -5.50
CA PHE A 24 -5.82 8.49 -5.74
C PHE A 24 -7.14 7.95 -6.30
N GLN A 25 -7.03 7.01 -7.24
CA GLN A 25 -8.17 6.31 -7.80
C GLN A 25 -8.56 5.13 -6.93
N VAL A 26 -9.79 5.14 -6.43
CA VAL A 26 -10.41 4.03 -5.70
C VAL A 26 -11.18 3.15 -6.70
N ALA A 27 -10.98 1.84 -6.64
CA ALA A 27 -11.59 0.90 -7.61
C ALA A 27 -13.12 0.96 -7.63
N PHE A 28 -13.76 1.20 -6.45
CA PHE A 28 -15.21 1.27 -6.31
C PHE A 28 -15.65 2.62 -5.71
N PRO A 29 -15.54 3.75 -6.45
CA PRO A 29 -15.63 5.09 -5.89
C PRO A 29 -17.02 5.48 -5.35
N ARG A 30 -18.07 4.73 -5.71
CA ARG A 30 -19.45 4.95 -5.26
C ARG A 30 -19.86 4.06 -4.10
N ARG A 31 -18.99 3.14 -3.66
CA ARG A 31 -19.24 2.25 -2.51
C ARG A 31 -18.53 2.78 -1.27
N ARG A 32 -19.12 2.49 -0.11
CA ARG A 32 -18.44 2.62 1.18
C ARG A 32 -17.62 1.36 1.43
N ALA A 33 -16.53 1.54 2.14
CA ALA A 33 -15.74 0.42 2.66
C ALA A 33 -16.46 -0.23 3.85
N SER A 34 -16.32 -1.54 4.02
CA SER A 34 -16.58 -2.21 5.27
C SER A 34 -15.41 -1.98 6.25
N HIS A 35 -14.29 -2.65 6.04
CA HIS A 35 -13.05 -2.49 6.81
C HIS A 35 -11.83 -2.30 5.91
N GLU A 36 -11.99 -2.51 4.62
CA GLU A 36 -10.93 -2.40 3.62
C GLU A 36 -11.44 -1.75 2.34
N PHE A 37 -10.54 -1.22 1.53
CA PHE A 37 -10.83 -0.67 0.21
C PHE A 37 -9.65 -0.82 -0.72
N ILE A 38 -9.88 -0.65 -2.03
CA ILE A 38 -8.87 -0.87 -3.06
C ILE A 38 -8.53 0.44 -3.74
N VAL A 39 -7.24 0.77 -3.78
CA VAL A 39 -6.68 1.83 -4.61
C VAL A 39 -6.02 1.21 -5.83
N THR A 40 -6.23 1.76 -7.03
CA THR A 40 -5.47 1.39 -8.22
C THR A 40 -4.42 2.45 -8.54
N LEU A 41 -3.22 1.99 -8.81
CA LEU A 41 -2.07 2.81 -9.23
C LEU A 41 -1.78 2.67 -10.73
N LYS A 42 -2.75 2.12 -11.50
CA LYS A 42 -2.57 1.90 -12.94
C LYS A 42 -2.17 3.18 -13.68
N ALA A 43 -2.81 4.30 -13.38
CA ALA A 43 -2.48 5.58 -14.00
C ALA A 43 -1.04 6.03 -13.67
N LEU A 44 -0.60 5.86 -12.41
CA LEU A 44 0.78 6.15 -12.00
C LEU A 44 1.79 5.27 -12.73
N ARG A 45 1.49 3.97 -12.84
CA ARG A 45 2.34 3.04 -13.59
C ARG A 45 2.44 3.42 -15.07
N ASP A 46 1.33 3.76 -15.69
CA ASP A 46 1.30 4.15 -17.11
C ASP A 46 2.09 5.46 -17.34
N GLU A 47 2.07 6.39 -16.37
CA GLU A 47 2.76 7.67 -16.41
C GLU A 47 4.28 7.54 -16.13
N THR A 48 4.67 6.76 -15.11
CA THR A 48 6.02 6.77 -14.53
C THR A 48 6.75 5.43 -14.60
N GLY A 49 6.01 4.36 -14.89
CA GLY A 49 6.49 2.99 -14.80
C GLY A 49 6.69 2.48 -13.35
N VAL A 50 6.23 3.23 -12.34
CA VAL A 50 6.24 2.81 -10.93
C VAL A 50 5.06 1.91 -10.66
N THR A 51 5.30 0.69 -10.17
CA THR A 51 4.29 -0.34 -9.90
C THR A 51 3.69 -0.22 -8.50
N ALA A 52 2.58 -0.92 -8.27
CA ALA A 52 1.99 -1.04 -6.93
C ALA A 52 2.98 -1.65 -5.92
N MET A 53 3.78 -2.63 -6.36
CA MET A 53 4.83 -3.23 -5.53
C MET A 53 5.92 -2.21 -5.16
N ASP A 54 6.31 -1.33 -6.08
CA ASP A 54 7.30 -0.29 -5.79
C ASP A 54 6.79 0.68 -4.71
N VAL A 55 5.53 1.09 -4.81
CA VAL A 55 4.88 1.93 -3.79
C VAL A 55 4.79 1.19 -2.45
N ALA A 56 4.43 -0.10 -2.44
CA ALA A 56 4.39 -0.93 -1.24
C ALA A 56 5.77 -1.00 -0.56
N LYS A 57 6.84 -1.21 -1.33
CA LYS A 57 8.21 -1.21 -0.80
C LYS A 57 8.65 0.18 -0.31
N ARG A 58 8.23 1.26 -0.96
CA ARG A 58 8.52 2.61 -0.51
C ARG A 58 7.80 2.98 0.79
N LEU A 59 6.61 2.44 1.03
CA LEU A 59 5.90 2.59 2.31
C LEU A 59 6.68 2.02 3.49
N LEU A 60 7.46 0.94 3.31
CA LEU A 60 8.35 0.42 4.36
C LEU A 60 9.38 1.47 4.81
N ASP A 61 9.96 2.23 3.87
CA ASP A 61 10.89 3.32 4.18
C ASP A 61 10.23 4.47 4.95
N LYS A 62 8.92 4.64 4.79
CA LYS A 62 8.12 5.63 5.53
C LYS A 62 7.61 5.11 6.88
N GLY A 63 8.00 3.87 7.27
CA GLY A 63 7.62 3.27 8.55
C GLY A 63 6.23 2.63 8.58
N PHE A 64 5.62 2.39 7.42
CA PHE A 64 4.31 1.74 7.32
C PHE A 64 4.43 0.30 6.84
N HIS A 65 3.62 -0.57 7.42
CA HIS A 65 3.40 -1.90 6.86
C HIS A 65 2.75 -1.77 5.48
N ALA A 66 3.34 -2.45 4.49
CA ALA A 66 2.84 -2.36 3.13
C ALA A 66 1.47 -3.04 3.00
N PRO A 67 0.48 -2.39 2.38
CA PRO A 67 -0.79 -3.04 2.04
C PRO A 67 -0.60 -4.22 1.10
N THR A 68 -1.56 -5.14 1.07
CA THR A 68 -1.57 -6.25 0.12
C THR A 68 -1.58 -5.71 -1.32
N ALA A 69 -0.57 -6.08 -2.11
CA ALA A 69 -0.44 -5.69 -3.50
C ALA A 69 -1.02 -6.75 -4.44
N TYR A 70 -1.54 -6.32 -5.59
CA TYR A 70 -2.07 -7.18 -6.67
C TYR A 70 -3.24 -8.08 -6.27
N PHE A 71 -3.95 -7.74 -5.23
CA PHE A 71 -5.17 -8.43 -4.83
C PHE A 71 -6.31 -7.41 -4.60
N PRO A 72 -7.51 -7.65 -5.16
CA PRO A 72 -7.91 -8.74 -6.06
C PRO A 72 -7.34 -8.61 -7.48
N LEU A 73 -7.10 -9.72 -8.14
CA LEU A 73 -6.48 -9.78 -9.48
C LEU A 73 -7.24 -9.03 -10.58
N LEU A 74 -8.53 -8.76 -10.38
CA LEU A 74 -9.36 -8.02 -11.31
C LEU A 74 -9.11 -6.50 -11.35
N VAL A 75 -8.37 -5.96 -10.37
CA VAL A 75 -8.01 -4.54 -10.32
C VAL A 75 -6.52 -4.41 -10.60
N PRO A 76 -6.11 -3.83 -11.73
CA PRO A 76 -4.70 -3.73 -12.08
C PRO A 76 -3.98 -2.76 -11.16
N GLU A 77 -2.70 -3.08 -10.85
CA GLU A 77 -1.82 -2.25 -10.02
C GLU A 77 -2.49 -1.77 -8.74
N CYS A 78 -3.07 -2.71 -8.00
CA CYS A 78 -3.86 -2.36 -6.81
C CYS A 78 -3.12 -2.58 -5.51
N LEU A 79 -3.52 -1.78 -4.53
CA LEU A 79 -3.26 -1.95 -3.11
C LEU A 79 -4.59 -2.13 -2.38
N LEU A 80 -4.72 -3.22 -1.63
CA LEU A 80 -5.82 -3.47 -0.71
C LEU A 80 -5.44 -2.90 0.65
N ILE A 81 -6.10 -1.81 1.04
CA ILE A 81 -5.79 -1.05 2.24
C ILE A 81 -6.81 -1.37 3.32
N GLU A 82 -6.32 -1.88 4.45
CA GLU A 82 -7.10 -2.25 5.63
C GLU A 82 -6.54 -1.54 6.87
N PRO A 83 -7.02 -0.34 7.21
CA PRO A 83 -6.66 0.29 8.48
C PRO A 83 -7.41 -0.40 9.62
N THR A 84 -6.67 -0.90 10.60
CA THR A 84 -7.28 -1.60 11.73
C THR A 84 -7.98 -0.62 12.70
N GLU A 85 -8.82 -1.16 13.57
CA GLU A 85 -9.54 -0.40 14.60
C GLU A 85 -8.64 0.25 15.65
N THR A 86 -7.41 -0.26 15.78
CA THR A 86 -6.41 0.24 16.74
C THR A 86 -5.67 1.47 16.27
N GLU A 87 -5.77 1.81 14.99
CA GLU A 87 -5.06 2.94 14.43
C GLU A 87 -5.64 4.27 14.89
N SER A 88 -4.75 5.16 15.36
CA SER A 88 -5.15 6.52 15.72
C SER A 88 -5.39 7.38 14.47
N LYS A 89 -6.21 8.43 14.60
CA LYS A 89 -6.36 9.41 13.52
C LYS A 89 -5.02 9.98 13.06
N GLN A 90 -4.09 10.23 13.99
CA GLN A 90 -2.76 10.73 13.67
C GLN A 90 -1.98 9.75 12.79
N THR A 91 -2.04 8.44 13.08
CA THR A 91 -1.41 7.40 12.24
C THR A 91 -2.04 7.35 10.85
N LEU A 92 -3.38 7.44 10.77
CA LEU A 92 -4.09 7.45 9.49
C LEU A 92 -3.72 8.68 8.64
N ASP A 93 -3.64 9.87 9.25
CA ASP A 93 -3.20 11.09 8.57
C ASP A 93 -1.76 10.98 8.07
N ALA A 94 -0.86 10.40 8.88
CA ALA A 94 0.53 10.15 8.50
C ALA A 94 0.65 9.16 7.32
N PHE A 95 -0.18 8.11 7.30
CA PHE A 95 -0.25 7.18 6.17
C PHE A 95 -0.67 7.90 4.87
N VAL A 96 -1.72 8.71 4.94
CA VAL A 96 -2.17 9.50 3.78
C VAL A 96 -1.08 10.46 3.29
N ALA A 97 -0.37 11.12 4.22
CA ALA A 97 0.76 11.99 3.89
C ALA A 97 1.89 11.22 3.20
N ALA A 98 2.26 10.04 3.71
CA ALA A 98 3.26 9.17 3.10
C ALA A 98 2.87 8.73 1.69
N MET A 99 1.63 8.35 1.47
CA MET A 99 1.12 7.99 0.14
C MET A 99 1.22 9.17 -0.84
N LYS A 100 0.87 10.39 -0.41
CA LYS A 100 1.00 11.61 -1.24
C LYS A 100 2.46 11.89 -1.59
N GLU A 101 3.36 11.81 -0.60
CA GLU A 101 4.79 12.02 -0.82
C GLU A 101 5.34 11.01 -1.83
N ILE A 102 4.97 9.72 -1.71
CA ILE A 102 5.40 8.68 -2.67
C ILE A 102 4.87 8.97 -4.08
N LEU A 103 3.64 9.48 -4.21
CA LEU A 103 3.09 9.87 -5.51
C LEU A 103 3.90 11.01 -6.16
N GLU A 104 4.31 11.99 -5.36
CA GLU A 104 5.16 13.11 -5.80
C GLU A 104 6.60 12.63 -6.12
N GLU A 105 7.17 11.76 -5.29
CA GLU A 105 8.46 11.12 -5.54
C GLU A 105 8.44 10.34 -6.86
N ALA A 106 7.40 9.54 -7.11
CA ALA A 106 7.25 8.74 -8.31
C ALA A 106 7.20 9.58 -9.59
N ARG A 107 6.61 10.77 -9.54
CA ARG A 107 6.57 11.70 -10.67
C ARG A 107 7.86 12.47 -10.88
N ARG A 108 8.54 12.85 -9.80
CA ARG A 108 9.77 13.63 -9.85
C ARG A 108 10.99 12.77 -10.15
N ASP A 109 11.09 11.61 -9.51
CA ASP A 109 12.20 10.65 -9.64
C ASP A 109 11.68 9.22 -9.47
N PRO A 110 11.18 8.59 -10.54
CA PRO A 110 10.68 7.22 -10.49
C PRO A 110 11.70 6.21 -9.96
N GLN A 111 13.01 6.46 -10.16
CA GLN A 111 14.05 5.53 -9.73
C GLN A 111 14.19 5.48 -8.21
N LEU A 112 13.90 6.58 -7.52
CA LEU A 112 13.84 6.61 -6.07
C LEU A 112 12.81 5.61 -5.52
N VAL A 113 11.61 5.56 -6.13
CA VAL A 113 10.56 4.65 -5.68
C VAL A 113 10.83 3.20 -6.11
N LYS A 114 11.30 3.00 -7.33
CA LYS A 114 11.68 1.66 -7.84
C LYS A 114 12.84 1.03 -7.08
N GLY A 115 13.76 1.82 -6.55
CA GLY A 115 14.89 1.34 -5.77
C GLY A 115 14.56 0.99 -4.32
N ALA A 116 13.38 1.34 -3.81
CA ALA A 116 12.96 1.06 -2.43
C ALA A 116 12.80 -0.46 -2.18
N PRO A 117 12.94 -0.93 -0.92
CA PRO A 117 13.20 -0.17 0.30
C PRO A 117 14.68 0.17 0.51
N TYR A 118 14.97 1.24 1.26
CA TYR A 118 16.34 1.71 1.57
C TYR A 118 16.70 1.50 3.05
N THR A 119 15.71 1.55 3.94
CA THR A 119 15.89 1.56 5.40
C THR A 119 15.74 0.20 6.04
N THR A 120 15.30 -0.81 5.31
CA THR A 120 15.15 -2.18 5.79
C THR A 120 16.48 -2.94 5.78
N PRO A 121 16.69 -3.95 6.66
CA PRO A 121 17.90 -4.77 6.67
C PRO A 121 18.20 -5.47 5.34
N LEU A 122 17.15 -5.86 4.62
CA LEU A 122 17.24 -6.43 3.27
C LEU A 122 16.54 -5.49 2.29
N ARG A 123 17.14 -5.37 1.10
CA ARG A 123 16.58 -4.62 -0.03
C ARG A 123 15.52 -5.46 -0.75
N ARG A 124 15.40 -5.31 -2.06
CA ARG A 124 14.51 -6.14 -2.88
C ARG A 124 14.86 -7.61 -2.74
N LEU A 125 13.83 -8.42 -2.49
CA LEU A 125 13.93 -9.87 -2.45
C LEU A 125 13.70 -10.45 -3.84
N ASP A 126 14.28 -11.61 -4.14
CA ASP A 126 13.95 -12.37 -5.33
C ASP A 126 12.65 -13.15 -5.10
N GLU A 127 11.54 -12.44 -5.27
CA GLU A 127 10.19 -12.99 -5.07
C GLU A 127 9.88 -14.10 -6.08
N ALA A 128 10.45 -14.03 -7.30
CA ALA A 128 10.24 -15.04 -8.32
C ALA A 128 10.95 -16.35 -7.96
N HIS A 129 12.17 -16.28 -7.45
CA HIS A 129 12.89 -17.46 -6.95
C HIS A 129 12.20 -18.04 -5.71
N ALA A 130 11.84 -17.21 -4.74
CA ALA A 130 11.15 -17.63 -3.54
C ALA A 130 9.82 -18.35 -3.82
N ALA A 131 9.10 -17.94 -4.88
CA ALA A 131 7.86 -18.59 -5.27
C ALA A 131 8.06 -19.91 -6.03
N ARG A 132 9.15 -20.03 -6.80
CA ARG A 132 9.43 -21.23 -7.63
C ARG A 132 10.16 -22.33 -6.86
N ASP A 133 11.04 -21.94 -5.96
CA ASP A 133 11.89 -22.85 -5.20
C ASP A 133 11.92 -22.44 -3.71
N PRO A 134 10.78 -22.61 -2.98
CA PRO A 134 10.67 -22.17 -1.61
C PRO A 134 11.48 -23.05 -0.67
N ASP A 135 12.49 -22.48 0.01
CA ASP A 135 13.15 -23.15 1.16
C ASP A 135 12.38 -22.79 2.45
N LEU A 136 11.47 -23.66 2.84
CA LEU A 136 10.58 -23.46 3.99
C LEU A 136 11.15 -24.07 5.29
N ALA A 137 12.30 -24.75 5.23
CA ALA A 137 12.93 -25.36 6.39
C ALA A 137 13.95 -24.41 7.00
N TRP A 138 13.82 -24.15 8.32
CA TRP A 138 14.89 -23.53 9.06
C TRP A 138 16.10 -24.45 9.14
N LYS A 139 17.28 -23.96 8.76
CA LYS A 139 18.56 -24.67 8.88
C LYS A 139 19.48 -23.83 9.77
N PRO A 140 20.14 -24.43 10.78
CA PRO A 140 21.15 -23.72 11.56
C PRO A 140 22.30 -23.32 10.64
N ARG A 141 22.79 -22.11 10.80
CA ARG A 141 24.00 -21.60 10.12
C ARG A 141 25.25 -22.11 10.80
#